data_177728a46d87c9c51a5971f77e983712
#
_entry.id   177728a46d87c9c51a5971f77e983712
#
_cell.length_a   1.000
_cell.length_b   1.000
_cell.length_c   1.000
_cell.angle_alpha   90.00
_cell.angle_beta   90.00
_cell.angle_gamma   90.00
#
_symmetry.space_group_name_H-M   'P 1'
#
loop_
_entity.id
_entity.type
_entity.pdbx_description
1 polymer ?
#
loop_
_entity_poly.entity_id
_entity_poly.type
_entity_poly.pdbx_seq_one_letter_code
_entity_poly.pdbx_strand_id
1 'polypeptide(L)'
;MSKDIQYPGKGDLVGVKLKLFSKDNLEAIDRATRDVLSYYGVQVSDDEARHIFEDAGCIVDYETNIVKIPDFVLNLALSRAPKTFYIYGRDLDEDGNYTDEHRIEQSWKGRVHFTDFGTGIQMCDYLGDGKYETRDSNDHDLAMTAKLCDWCDGISFYSLAVSARDWAGVGAEDVHEMYTSMVNTTKCFNHIDPVAGHVKYYWEILKAMYDGDEKKARDRPLMTMLVCPTSPLELSYNACQVIIQGARYGIPVNVLSMAMAGGSSSIHLAGTLVTHSAEILSGIVLAQLAKPGAAVYYGSSTTTFDLKHGTAPVGSPELGLISAGVAELGQYYGLPVYVAGM
;
A
#
# COMPACT_ATOMS: atom_id res chain seq x y z
N MET A 1 16.21 14.47 -27.67
CA MET A 1 14.92 14.76 -27.02
C MET A 1 15.14 15.93 -26.08
N SER A 2 14.27 16.95 -26.14
CA SER A 2 14.45 18.20 -25.38
C SER A 2 14.46 17.89 -23.88
N LYS A 3 15.47 18.40 -23.16
CA LYS A 3 15.62 18.29 -21.70
C LYS A 3 14.60 19.13 -20.90
N ASP A 4 13.64 19.75 -21.57
CA ASP A 4 12.72 20.73 -20.97
C ASP A 4 11.30 20.23 -20.71
N ILE A 5 11.03 18.94 -20.93
CA ILE A 5 9.75 18.34 -20.54
C ILE A 5 9.89 17.86 -19.10
N GLN A 6 9.39 18.65 -18.14
CA GLN A 6 9.24 18.21 -16.76
C GLN A 6 8.09 17.20 -16.72
N TYR A 7 8.45 15.93 -16.47
CA TYR A 7 7.47 14.87 -16.26
C TYR A 7 6.96 14.90 -14.82
N PRO A 8 5.68 14.55 -14.59
CA PRO A 8 5.06 14.54 -13.26
C PRO A 8 5.73 13.64 -12.21
N GLY A 9 6.71 12.87 -12.48
CA GLY A 9 7.44 12.04 -11.53
C GLY A 9 8.75 12.64 -10.99
N LYS A 10 9.31 13.64 -11.68
CA LYS A 10 10.62 14.24 -11.33
C LYS A 10 10.53 15.66 -10.78
N GLY A 11 9.36 16.24 -10.65
CA GLY A 11 9.18 17.64 -10.26
C GLY A 11 8.41 17.80 -8.95
N ASP A 12 8.61 18.96 -8.34
CA ASP A 12 7.76 19.44 -7.25
C ASP A 12 6.38 19.80 -7.79
N LEU A 13 5.55 18.81 -8.08
CA LEU A 13 4.14 19.05 -8.36
C LEU A 13 3.46 19.57 -7.09
N VAL A 14 3.57 20.87 -6.90
CA VAL A 14 2.73 21.62 -5.97
C VAL A 14 1.40 21.84 -6.67
N GLY A 15 0.53 20.83 -6.62
CA GLY A 15 -0.76 20.88 -7.28
C GLY A 15 -1.75 21.81 -6.61
N VAL A 16 -2.81 22.15 -7.34
CA VAL A 16 -4.00 22.78 -6.78
C VAL A 16 -4.55 21.88 -5.69
N LYS A 17 -4.65 22.38 -4.45
CA LYS A 17 -5.23 21.60 -3.35
C LYS A 17 -6.76 21.62 -3.48
N LEU A 18 -7.35 20.50 -3.83
CA LEU A 18 -8.76 20.27 -3.65
C LEU A 18 -9.04 20.07 -2.16
N LYS A 19 -9.91 20.86 -1.57
CA LYS A 19 -10.43 20.66 -0.21
C LYS A 19 -11.88 20.23 -0.29
N LEU A 20 -12.17 19.01 0.15
CA LEU A 20 -13.53 18.48 0.25
C LEU A 20 -14.13 18.73 1.63
N PHE A 21 -13.32 18.75 2.68
CA PHE A 21 -13.77 18.79 4.06
C PHE A 21 -13.38 20.08 4.78
N SER A 22 -14.31 20.58 5.59
CA SER A 22 -13.96 21.53 6.66
C SER A 22 -13.18 20.79 7.76
N LYS A 23 -12.54 21.56 8.64
CA LYS A 23 -11.89 20.99 9.82
C LYS A 23 -12.87 20.18 10.68
N ASP A 24 -14.09 20.71 10.89
CA ASP A 24 -15.13 20.07 11.69
C ASP A 24 -15.57 18.72 11.05
N ASN A 25 -15.62 18.63 9.72
CA ASN A 25 -15.92 17.38 9.03
C ASN A 25 -14.82 16.32 9.24
N LEU A 26 -13.55 16.72 9.14
CA LEU A 26 -12.42 15.80 9.40
C LEU A 26 -12.44 15.31 10.86
N GLU A 27 -12.68 16.22 11.82
CA GLU A 27 -12.81 15.86 13.23
C GLU A 27 -14.03 14.97 13.51
N ALA A 28 -15.13 15.14 12.77
CA ALA A 28 -16.30 14.26 12.89
C ALA A 28 -16.02 12.84 12.38
N ILE A 29 -15.32 12.71 11.23
CA ILE A 29 -14.91 11.41 10.69
C ILE A 29 -13.90 10.75 11.63
N ASP A 30 -12.89 11.47 12.12
CA ASP A 30 -11.91 10.95 13.09
C ASP A 30 -12.59 10.45 14.37
N ARG A 31 -13.52 11.24 14.94
CA ARG A 31 -14.26 10.83 16.14
C ARG A 31 -15.06 9.54 15.90
N ALA A 32 -15.81 9.47 14.80
CA ALA A 32 -16.56 8.27 14.45
C ALA A 32 -15.64 7.06 14.22
N THR A 33 -14.47 7.26 13.61
CA THR A 33 -13.45 6.21 13.45
C THR A 33 -12.93 5.70 14.79
N ARG A 34 -12.65 6.60 15.74
CA ARG A 34 -12.22 6.26 17.10
C ARG A 34 -13.31 5.53 17.88
N ASP A 35 -14.56 5.93 17.70
CA ASP A 35 -15.70 5.23 18.29
C ASP A 35 -15.79 3.79 17.74
N VAL A 36 -15.62 3.60 16.43
CA VAL A 36 -15.56 2.25 15.84
C VAL A 36 -14.42 1.44 16.44
N LEU A 37 -13.21 1.98 16.51
CA LEU A 37 -12.05 1.26 17.02
C LEU A 37 -12.15 0.93 18.51
N SER A 38 -12.72 1.84 19.33
CA SER A 38 -12.76 1.69 20.79
C SER A 38 -13.99 0.92 21.31
N TYR A 39 -15.14 1.05 20.66
CA TYR A 39 -16.39 0.41 21.14
C TYR A 39 -16.70 -0.90 20.38
N TYR A 40 -16.54 -0.92 19.07
CA TYR A 40 -16.82 -2.10 18.24
C TYR A 40 -15.57 -2.94 18.06
N GLY A 41 -14.44 -2.32 17.71
CA GLY A 41 -13.17 -2.97 17.46
C GLY A 41 -13.04 -3.49 16.02
N VAL A 42 -11.97 -4.22 15.79
CA VAL A 42 -11.66 -4.91 14.54
C VAL A 42 -11.41 -6.38 14.80
N GLN A 43 -11.82 -7.24 13.88
CA GLN A 43 -11.49 -8.65 13.95
C GLN A 43 -10.01 -8.84 13.58
N VAL A 44 -9.27 -9.61 14.38
CA VAL A 44 -7.84 -9.88 14.17
C VAL A 44 -7.63 -11.38 14.17
N SER A 45 -7.36 -11.93 12.99
CA SER A 45 -7.31 -13.39 12.76
C SER A 45 -5.94 -14.02 13.07
N ASP A 46 -5.03 -13.29 13.70
CA ASP A 46 -3.66 -13.72 14.03
C ASP A 46 -3.40 -13.64 15.52
N ASP A 47 -2.89 -14.75 16.12
CA ASP A 47 -2.63 -14.83 17.56
C ASP A 47 -1.51 -13.90 18.01
N GLU A 48 -0.42 -13.80 17.26
CA GLU A 48 0.69 -12.91 17.59
C GLU A 48 0.24 -11.46 17.58
N ALA A 49 -0.55 -11.06 16.57
CA ALA A 49 -1.10 -9.71 16.50
C ALA A 49 -2.00 -9.41 17.70
N ARG A 50 -2.88 -10.34 18.10
CA ARG A 50 -3.73 -10.15 19.29
C ARG A 50 -2.93 -9.94 20.56
N HIS A 51 -1.86 -10.71 20.77
CA HIS A 51 -0.97 -10.53 21.93
C HIS A 51 -0.24 -9.18 21.88
N ILE A 52 0.22 -8.75 20.70
CA ILE A 52 0.84 -7.41 20.51
C ILE A 52 -0.14 -6.30 20.89
N PHE A 53 -1.41 -6.41 20.49
CA PHE A 53 -2.44 -5.45 20.87
C PHE A 53 -2.73 -5.48 22.37
N GLU A 54 -2.86 -6.67 22.98
CA GLU A 54 -3.13 -6.84 24.41
C GLU A 54 -2.01 -6.25 25.26
N ASP A 55 -0.76 -6.53 24.93
CA ASP A 55 0.43 -6.00 25.63
C ASP A 55 0.49 -4.46 25.61
N ALA A 56 -0.10 -3.84 24.57
CA ALA A 56 -0.19 -2.41 24.44
C ALA A 56 -1.40 -1.78 25.19
N GLY A 57 -2.25 -2.60 25.79
CA GLY A 57 -3.42 -2.16 26.55
C GLY A 57 -4.71 -2.09 25.73
N CYS A 58 -4.78 -2.76 24.58
CA CYS A 58 -6.04 -3.00 23.88
C CYS A 58 -6.86 -4.07 24.59
N ILE A 59 -8.18 -4.05 24.39
CA ILE A 59 -9.09 -5.06 24.92
C ILE A 59 -9.28 -6.13 23.85
N VAL A 60 -8.85 -7.37 24.15
CA VAL A 60 -8.93 -8.51 23.24
C VAL A 60 -9.99 -9.49 23.73
N ASP A 61 -10.93 -9.81 22.86
CA ASP A 61 -11.88 -10.90 23.06
C ASP A 61 -11.40 -12.10 22.22
N TYR A 62 -10.87 -13.11 22.89
CA TYR A 62 -10.35 -14.32 22.27
C TYR A 62 -11.43 -15.30 21.78
N GLU A 63 -12.69 -15.14 22.18
CA GLU A 63 -13.80 -15.94 21.67
C GLU A 63 -14.25 -15.46 20.27
N THR A 64 -14.29 -14.15 20.10
CA THR A 64 -14.71 -13.51 18.83
C THR A 64 -13.54 -13.01 17.99
N ASN A 65 -12.32 -13.02 18.52
CA ASN A 65 -11.13 -12.41 17.92
C ASN A 65 -11.25 -10.90 17.68
N ILE A 66 -12.11 -10.22 18.41
CA ILE A 66 -12.29 -8.76 18.32
C ILE A 66 -11.27 -8.05 19.21
N VAL A 67 -10.58 -7.10 18.63
CA VAL A 67 -9.64 -6.21 19.32
C VAL A 67 -10.21 -4.80 19.34
N LYS A 68 -10.42 -4.24 20.51
CA LYS A 68 -10.81 -2.84 20.71
C LYS A 68 -9.59 -2.00 21.01
N ILE A 69 -9.38 -0.96 20.21
CA ILE A 69 -8.19 -0.11 20.26
C ILE A 69 -8.55 1.20 20.95
N PRO A 70 -8.09 1.44 22.19
CA PRO A 70 -8.36 2.69 22.89
C PRO A 70 -7.62 3.88 22.27
N ASP A 71 -8.15 5.09 22.48
CA ASP A 71 -7.58 6.34 21.94
C ASP A 71 -6.10 6.56 22.29
N PHE A 72 -5.69 6.17 23.51
CA PHE A 72 -4.30 6.37 23.92
C PHE A 72 -3.34 5.50 23.11
N VAL A 73 -3.73 4.27 22.73
CA VAL A 73 -2.93 3.37 21.87
C VAL A 73 -2.87 3.93 20.46
N LEU A 74 -4.01 4.37 19.91
CA LEU A 74 -4.04 5.00 18.58
C LEU A 74 -3.17 6.26 18.53
N ASN A 75 -3.29 7.15 19.53
CA ASN A 75 -2.48 8.36 19.60
C ASN A 75 -0.99 8.06 19.72
N LEU A 76 -0.63 7.04 20.51
CA LEU A 76 0.75 6.58 20.63
C LEU A 76 1.28 6.10 19.28
N ALA A 77 0.53 5.27 18.55
CA ALA A 77 0.90 4.77 17.24
C ALA A 77 1.07 5.92 16.23
N LEU A 78 0.11 6.84 16.14
CA LEU A 78 0.19 8.01 15.27
C LEU A 78 1.38 8.93 15.59
N SER A 79 1.76 9.04 16.87
CA SER A 79 2.93 9.82 17.27
C SER A 79 4.26 9.17 16.86
N ARG A 80 4.31 7.84 16.75
CA ARG A 80 5.48 7.05 16.38
C ARG A 80 5.65 6.89 14.88
N ALA A 81 4.54 6.87 14.13
CA ALA A 81 4.55 6.70 12.69
C ALA A 81 5.33 7.83 12.00
N PRO A 82 6.32 7.53 11.15
CA PRO A 82 7.11 8.54 10.48
C PRO A 82 6.25 9.35 9.51
N LYS A 83 6.33 10.66 9.61
CA LYS A 83 5.63 11.60 8.73
C LYS A 83 6.25 11.68 7.35
N THR A 84 7.50 11.26 7.25
CA THR A 84 8.27 11.22 6.02
C THR A 84 9.24 10.06 6.10
N PHE A 85 9.37 9.31 5.02
CA PHE A 85 10.39 8.29 4.83
C PHE A 85 10.80 8.25 3.36
N TYR A 86 11.82 7.48 3.03
CA TYR A 86 12.34 7.36 1.67
C TYR A 86 12.26 5.93 1.19
N ILE A 87 11.95 5.76 -0.10
CA ILE A 87 12.13 4.52 -0.84
C ILE A 87 13.17 4.77 -1.93
N TYR A 88 13.86 3.72 -2.34
CA TYR A 88 15.04 3.85 -3.20
C TYR A 88 14.94 2.93 -4.41
N GLY A 89 15.54 3.36 -5.51
CA GLY A 89 15.84 2.51 -6.63
C GLY A 89 17.17 1.77 -6.43
N ARG A 90 17.45 0.85 -7.36
CA ARG A 90 18.68 0.08 -7.40
C ARG A 90 19.71 0.61 -8.41
N ASP A 91 19.67 1.91 -8.68
CA ASP A 91 20.61 2.55 -9.60
C ASP A 91 22.04 2.45 -9.08
N LEU A 92 22.97 2.11 -9.97
CA LEU A 92 24.39 2.02 -9.70
C LEU A 92 25.16 3.04 -10.54
N ASP A 93 26.19 3.62 -9.97
CA ASP A 93 27.16 4.43 -10.71
C ASP A 93 28.17 3.54 -11.50
N GLU A 94 29.11 4.17 -12.22
CA GLU A 94 30.13 3.45 -13.01
C GLU A 94 31.05 2.58 -12.14
N ASP A 95 31.16 2.89 -10.85
CA ASP A 95 31.97 2.14 -9.87
C ASP A 95 31.16 1.03 -9.16
N GLY A 96 29.86 0.88 -9.50
CA GLY A 96 28.96 -0.11 -8.91
C GLY A 96 28.38 0.28 -7.55
N ASN A 97 28.44 1.57 -7.15
CA ASN A 97 27.82 2.03 -5.92
C ASN A 97 26.37 2.47 -6.16
N TYR A 98 25.49 2.20 -5.19
CA TYR A 98 24.11 2.67 -5.24
C TYR A 98 24.03 4.20 -5.23
N THR A 99 23.25 4.76 -6.15
CA THR A 99 22.96 6.18 -6.25
C THR A 99 21.60 6.53 -5.63
N ASP A 100 21.29 7.83 -5.61
CA ASP A 100 19.99 8.35 -5.18
C ASP A 100 19.13 8.82 -6.35
N GLU A 101 19.38 8.32 -7.58
CA GLU A 101 18.65 8.76 -8.78
C GLU A 101 17.16 8.51 -8.68
N HIS A 102 16.75 7.32 -8.24
CA HIS A 102 15.34 6.95 -7.99
C HIS A 102 15.01 6.95 -6.49
N ARG A 103 15.63 7.84 -5.70
CA ARG A 103 15.17 8.08 -4.33
C ARG A 103 13.90 8.92 -4.33
N ILE A 104 12.87 8.42 -3.66
CA ILE A 104 11.56 9.07 -3.58
C ILE A 104 11.25 9.39 -2.12
N GLU A 105 10.92 10.66 -1.85
CA GLU A 105 10.41 11.08 -0.55
C GLU A 105 8.91 10.77 -0.46
N GLN A 106 8.55 9.90 0.46
CA GLN A 106 7.18 9.63 0.84
C GLN A 106 6.81 10.52 2.03
N SER A 107 5.93 11.49 1.82
CA SER A 107 5.64 12.51 2.81
C SER A 107 4.14 12.82 2.85
N TRP A 108 3.64 13.22 4.02
CA TRP A 108 2.29 13.75 4.18
C TRP A 108 2.09 15.13 3.51
N LYS A 109 3.16 15.76 3.03
CA LYS A 109 3.16 17.09 2.40
C LYS A 109 3.63 17.07 0.96
N GLY A 110 2.77 17.55 0.11
CA GLY A 110 3.13 18.39 -1.03
C GLY A 110 3.67 17.75 -2.30
N ARG A 111 4.24 16.55 -2.26
CA ARG A 111 4.74 15.88 -3.46
C ARG A 111 3.77 14.80 -3.90
N VAL A 112 3.54 14.69 -5.21
CA VAL A 112 2.72 13.63 -5.81
C VAL A 112 3.63 12.77 -6.67
N HIS A 113 3.62 11.48 -6.41
CA HIS A 113 4.32 10.46 -7.18
C HIS A 113 3.29 9.55 -7.84
N PHE A 114 3.58 9.12 -9.06
CA PHE A 114 2.73 8.21 -9.79
C PHE A 114 3.37 6.83 -9.88
N THR A 115 2.53 5.82 -9.79
CA THR A 115 2.88 4.43 -10.06
C THR A 115 1.87 3.85 -11.03
N ASP A 116 2.20 2.73 -11.65
CA ASP A 116 1.23 1.90 -12.33
C ASP A 116 0.26 1.27 -11.34
N PHE A 117 -0.77 0.62 -11.85
CA PHE A 117 -1.78 -0.08 -11.07
C PHE A 117 -1.74 -1.59 -11.41
N GLY A 118 -1.92 -2.45 -10.42
CA GLY A 118 -1.98 -3.91 -10.56
C GLY A 118 -2.90 -4.50 -9.50
N THR A 119 -3.13 -5.78 -9.42
CA THR A 119 -2.50 -6.87 -10.16
C THR A 119 -3.45 -7.35 -11.25
N GLY A 120 -3.05 -7.27 -12.49
CA GLY A 120 -3.77 -7.90 -13.60
C GLY A 120 -3.46 -9.39 -13.69
N ILE A 121 -4.44 -10.19 -14.05
CA ILE A 121 -4.28 -11.64 -14.26
C ILE A 121 -4.38 -12.03 -15.73
N GLN A 122 -4.64 -11.05 -16.59
CA GLN A 122 -4.81 -11.25 -18.02
C GLN A 122 -4.16 -10.12 -18.82
N MET A 123 -3.74 -10.45 -20.03
CA MET A 123 -3.25 -9.54 -21.05
C MET A 123 -4.21 -9.50 -22.21
N CYS A 124 -4.31 -8.34 -22.86
CA CYS A 124 -5.10 -8.15 -24.07
C CYS A 124 -4.13 -7.89 -25.23
N ASP A 125 -3.89 -8.89 -26.05
CA ASP A 125 -2.99 -8.79 -27.21
C ASP A 125 -3.71 -8.19 -28.41
N TYR A 126 -3.06 -7.24 -29.07
CA TYR A 126 -3.55 -6.69 -30.34
C TYR A 126 -3.04 -7.52 -31.51
N LEU A 127 -3.98 -8.15 -32.25
CA LEU A 127 -3.67 -9.04 -33.38
C LEU A 127 -3.62 -8.33 -34.76
N GLY A 128 -3.80 -7.01 -34.79
CA GLY A 128 -3.94 -6.25 -36.02
C GLY A 128 -5.41 -6.09 -36.45
N ASP A 129 -5.67 -5.19 -37.38
CA ASP A 129 -7.00 -4.92 -37.97
C ASP A 129 -8.13 -4.70 -36.94
N GLY A 130 -7.82 -4.14 -35.78
CA GLY A 130 -8.79 -3.89 -34.71
C GLY A 130 -9.23 -5.15 -33.94
N LYS A 131 -8.52 -6.26 -34.09
CA LYS A 131 -8.79 -7.51 -33.37
C LYS A 131 -7.93 -7.60 -32.12
N TYR A 132 -8.52 -8.13 -31.07
CA TYR A 132 -7.88 -8.34 -29.77
C TYR A 132 -8.15 -9.75 -29.28
N GLU A 133 -7.20 -10.32 -28.56
CA GLU A 133 -7.33 -11.59 -27.87
C GLU A 133 -6.92 -11.42 -26.41
N THR A 134 -7.73 -11.98 -25.51
CA THR A 134 -7.42 -11.98 -24.08
C THR A 134 -6.85 -13.33 -23.70
N ARG A 135 -5.72 -13.32 -23.02
CA ARG A 135 -5.06 -14.52 -22.48
C ARG A 135 -4.59 -14.28 -21.05
N ASP A 136 -4.27 -15.34 -20.33
CA ASP A 136 -3.62 -15.22 -19.03
C ASP A 136 -2.26 -14.55 -19.17
N SER A 137 -1.91 -13.72 -18.20
CA SER A 137 -0.57 -13.11 -18.08
C SER A 137 0.47 -14.16 -17.69
N ASN A 138 1.71 -13.90 -17.99
CA ASN A 138 2.84 -14.78 -17.70
C ASN A 138 4.08 -13.98 -17.25
N ASP A 139 5.17 -14.68 -16.90
CA ASP A 139 6.41 -14.08 -16.42
C ASP A 139 7.04 -13.11 -17.44
N HIS A 140 6.92 -13.40 -18.75
CA HIS A 140 7.39 -12.49 -19.80
C HIS A 140 6.63 -11.16 -19.79
N ASP A 141 5.30 -11.20 -19.61
CA ASP A 141 4.48 -9.99 -19.53
C ASP A 141 4.85 -9.15 -18.29
N LEU A 142 5.09 -9.82 -17.17
CA LEU A 142 5.56 -9.18 -15.94
C LEU A 142 6.92 -8.48 -16.17
N ALA A 143 7.88 -9.15 -16.79
CA ALA A 143 9.17 -8.56 -17.12
C ALA A 143 9.04 -7.36 -18.07
N MET A 144 8.15 -7.44 -19.07
CA MET A 144 7.92 -6.36 -20.03
C MET A 144 7.23 -5.16 -19.41
N THR A 145 6.25 -5.35 -18.53
CA THR A 145 5.60 -4.24 -17.80
C THR A 145 6.58 -3.54 -16.87
N ALA A 146 7.46 -4.29 -16.18
CA ALA A 146 8.49 -3.71 -15.34
C ALA A 146 9.48 -2.85 -16.17
N LYS A 147 9.95 -3.32 -17.31
CA LYS A 147 10.81 -2.56 -18.23
C LYS A 147 10.13 -1.33 -18.79
N LEU A 148 8.84 -1.44 -19.16
CA LEU A 148 8.08 -0.30 -19.66
C LEU A 148 7.95 0.80 -18.60
N CYS A 149 7.61 0.43 -17.38
CA CYS A 149 7.53 1.36 -16.26
C CYS A 149 8.89 1.96 -15.90
N ASP A 150 9.97 1.19 -16.03
CA ASP A 150 11.34 1.68 -15.84
C ASP A 150 11.69 2.77 -16.85
N TRP A 151 11.35 2.56 -18.11
CA TRP A 151 11.58 3.52 -19.18
C TRP A 151 10.71 4.78 -19.09
N CYS A 152 9.53 4.71 -18.44
CA CYS A 152 8.60 5.82 -18.32
C CYS A 152 9.01 6.78 -17.20
N ASP A 153 9.56 7.94 -17.50
CA ASP A 153 9.94 8.96 -16.51
C ASP A 153 8.77 9.44 -15.62
N GLY A 154 7.53 9.35 -16.14
CA GLY A 154 6.32 9.71 -15.38
C GLY A 154 5.93 8.72 -14.29
N ILE A 155 6.46 7.50 -14.32
CA ILE A 155 6.25 6.48 -13.29
C ILE A 155 7.40 6.57 -12.30
N SER A 156 7.09 6.87 -11.04
CA SER A 156 8.10 7.08 -9.99
C SER A 156 8.60 5.78 -9.38
N PHE A 157 7.74 4.77 -9.22
CA PHE A 157 8.09 3.44 -8.75
C PHE A 157 7.16 2.42 -9.40
N TYR A 158 7.59 1.17 -9.48
CA TYR A 158 6.87 0.10 -10.16
C TYR A 158 6.02 -0.70 -9.16
N SER A 159 4.73 -0.81 -9.40
CA SER A 159 3.86 -1.77 -8.73
C SER A 159 3.73 -3.03 -9.57
N LEU A 160 3.42 -4.17 -8.92
CA LEU A 160 3.20 -5.44 -9.61
C LEU A 160 2.01 -5.33 -10.59
N ALA A 161 2.29 -5.01 -11.85
CA ALA A 161 1.26 -4.69 -12.85
C ALA A 161 0.43 -5.92 -13.25
N VAL A 162 1.08 -7.08 -13.40
CA VAL A 162 0.44 -8.36 -13.73
C VAL A 162 1.09 -9.50 -12.96
N SER A 163 0.33 -10.55 -12.67
CA SER A 163 0.83 -11.79 -12.07
C SER A 163 1.47 -12.69 -13.12
N ALA A 164 2.50 -13.44 -12.71
CA ALA A 164 3.10 -14.52 -13.50
C ALA A 164 2.28 -15.81 -13.39
N ARG A 165 1.15 -15.87 -14.09
CA ARG A 165 0.17 -16.98 -14.00
C ARG A 165 0.73 -18.35 -14.39
N ASP A 166 1.79 -18.40 -15.18
CA ASP A 166 2.54 -19.60 -15.54
C ASP A 166 3.35 -20.18 -14.37
N TRP A 167 3.52 -19.43 -13.28
CA TRP A 167 4.10 -19.88 -12.01
C TRP A 167 3.04 -20.28 -10.97
N ALA A 168 1.75 -20.15 -11.29
CA ALA A 168 0.67 -20.48 -10.35
C ALA A 168 0.74 -21.95 -9.90
N GLY A 169 0.61 -22.17 -8.59
CA GLY A 169 0.65 -23.50 -7.97
C GLY A 169 2.05 -24.04 -7.65
N VAL A 170 3.11 -23.27 -7.92
CA VAL A 170 4.49 -23.64 -7.53
C VAL A 170 4.74 -23.40 -6.05
N GLY A 171 3.94 -22.52 -5.41
CA GLY A 171 4.03 -22.19 -3.98
C GLY A 171 5.15 -21.21 -3.65
N ALA A 172 5.66 -20.49 -4.64
CA ALA A 172 6.65 -19.42 -4.50
C ALA A 172 6.47 -18.34 -5.58
N GLU A 173 5.25 -18.21 -6.09
CA GLU A 173 4.88 -17.29 -7.17
C GLU A 173 5.25 -15.85 -6.83
N ASP A 174 4.89 -15.41 -5.65
CA ASP A 174 5.12 -14.06 -5.14
C ASP A 174 6.62 -13.72 -4.99
N VAL A 175 7.44 -14.71 -4.59
CA VAL A 175 8.91 -14.55 -4.52
C VAL A 175 9.50 -14.44 -5.93
N HIS A 176 8.99 -15.24 -6.87
CA HIS A 176 9.39 -15.19 -8.27
C HIS A 176 8.98 -13.85 -8.91
N GLU A 177 7.76 -13.40 -8.68
CA GLU A 177 7.25 -12.12 -9.16
C GLU A 177 8.10 -10.93 -8.65
N MET A 178 8.51 -10.97 -7.37
CA MET A 178 9.47 -10.01 -6.83
C MET A 178 10.79 -10.06 -7.60
N TYR A 179 11.35 -11.26 -7.80
CA TYR A 179 12.61 -11.43 -8.53
C TYR A 179 12.52 -10.90 -9.94
N THR A 180 11.53 -11.35 -10.73
CA THR A 180 11.34 -10.90 -12.10
C THR A 180 11.13 -9.39 -12.19
N SER A 181 10.33 -8.82 -11.31
CA SER A 181 10.13 -7.38 -11.25
C SER A 181 11.43 -6.64 -10.97
N MET A 182 12.15 -7.00 -9.92
CA MET A 182 13.34 -6.29 -9.48
C MET A 182 14.52 -6.39 -10.44
N VAL A 183 14.66 -7.49 -11.21
CA VAL A 183 15.74 -7.59 -12.22
C VAL A 183 15.44 -6.80 -13.50
N ASN A 184 14.18 -6.40 -13.71
CA ASN A 184 13.73 -5.70 -14.91
C ASN A 184 13.39 -4.21 -14.70
N THR A 185 13.51 -3.68 -13.48
CA THR A 185 13.38 -2.24 -13.19
C THR A 185 14.52 -1.75 -12.28
N THR A 186 14.95 -0.52 -12.44
CA THR A 186 15.87 0.16 -11.51
C THR A 186 15.11 0.91 -10.41
N LYS A 187 13.81 1.09 -10.57
CA LYS A 187 12.95 1.79 -9.62
C LYS A 187 12.60 0.91 -8.41
N CYS A 188 12.15 1.53 -7.33
CA CYS A 188 11.60 0.81 -6.18
C CYS A 188 10.44 -0.09 -6.62
N PHE A 189 10.38 -1.31 -6.10
CA PHE A 189 9.30 -2.26 -6.35
C PHE A 189 8.25 -2.22 -5.24
N ASN A 190 6.97 -2.12 -5.60
CA ASN A 190 5.85 -2.26 -4.69
C ASN A 190 5.17 -3.62 -4.92
N HIS A 191 5.34 -4.52 -3.95
CA HIS A 191 4.69 -5.83 -3.98
C HIS A 191 3.25 -5.72 -3.51
N ILE A 192 2.30 -6.05 -4.38
CA ILE A 192 0.88 -5.88 -4.11
C ILE A 192 0.28 -7.04 -3.33
N ASP A 193 0.71 -8.27 -3.62
CA ASP A 193 0.16 -9.50 -3.04
C ASP A 193 1.20 -10.30 -2.22
N PRO A 194 1.85 -9.71 -1.21
CA PRO A 194 2.86 -10.41 -0.43
C PRO A 194 2.24 -11.53 0.43
N VAL A 195 2.92 -12.68 0.47
CA VAL A 195 2.52 -13.83 1.30
C VAL A 195 3.30 -13.80 2.61
N ALA A 196 2.59 -13.87 3.73
CA ALA A 196 3.16 -13.79 5.09
C ALA A 196 4.33 -14.76 5.33
N GLY A 197 4.20 -16.02 4.91
CA GLY A 197 5.26 -17.03 5.04
C GLY A 197 6.52 -16.74 4.23
N HIS A 198 6.43 -15.84 3.26
CA HIS A 198 7.50 -15.55 2.30
C HIS A 198 8.22 -14.22 2.56
N VAL A 199 7.76 -13.36 3.45
CA VAL A 199 8.41 -12.07 3.77
C VAL A 199 9.88 -12.25 4.17
N LYS A 200 10.22 -13.35 4.83
CA LYS A 200 11.62 -13.71 5.13
C LYS A 200 12.49 -13.89 3.87
N TYR A 201 11.92 -14.42 2.78
CA TYR A 201 12.65 -14.59 1.51
C TYR A 201 12.81 -13.26 0.78
N TYR A 202 11.80 -12.38 0.82
CA TYR A 202 11.96 -11.02 0.31
C TYR A 202 13.10 -10.31 1.03
N TRP A 203 13.17 -10.45 2.36
CA TRP A 203 14.25 -9.87 3.14
C TRP A 203 15.63 -10.44 2.76
N GLU A 204 15.75 -11.75 2.54
CA GLU A 204 17.01 -12.35 2.09
C GLU A 204 17.44 -11.83 0.71
N ILE A 205 16.49 -11.66 -0.23
CA ILE A 205 16.76 -11.07 -1.54
C ILE A 205 17.25 -9.62 -1.38
N LEU A 206 16.55 -8.80 -0.59
CA LEU A 206 16.95 -7.42 -0.33
C LEU A 206 18.35 -7.31 0.30
N LYS A 207 18.68 -8.19 1.22
CA LYS A 207 20.05 -8.24 1.79
C LYS A 207 21.09 -8.62 0.74
N ALA A 208 20.79 -9.61 -0.08
CA ALA A 208 21.70 -10.04 -1.15
C ALA A 208 22.03 -8.91 -2.12
N MET A 209 21.06 -8.01 -2.40
CA MET A 209 21.29 -6.83 -3.23
C MET A 209 22.28 -5.82 -2.62
N TYR A 210 22.51 -5.89 -1.33
CA TYR A 210 23.49 -5.06 -0.59
C TYR A 210 24.66 -5.90 -0.04
N ASP A 211 25.01 -6.99 -0.72
CA ASP A 211 26.14 -7.87 -0.33
C ASP A 211 26.03 -8.40 1.12
N GLY A 212 24.82 -8.57 1.61
CA GLY A 212 24.52 -9.03 2.97
C GLY A 212 24.48 -7.93 4.04
N ASP A 213 24.63 -6.67 3.67
CA ASP A 213 24.57 -5.54 4.62
C ASP A 213 23.12 -5.25 5.03
N GLU A 214 22.70 -5.85 6.15
CA GLU A 214 21.35 -5.67 6.71
C GLU A 214 21.04 -4.21 7.06
N LYS A 215 22.03 -3.45 7.54
CA LYS A 215 21.80 -2.06 7.90
C LYS A 215 21.48 -1.25 6.66
N LYS A 216 22.24 -1.42 5.58
CA LYS A 216 22.02 -0.74 4.31
C LYS A 216 20.67 -1.13 3.71
N ALA A 217 20.30 -2.41 3.77
CA ALA A 217 19.00 -2.89 3.30
C ALA A 217 17.81 -2.27 4.07
N ARG A 218 17.95 -2.00 5.39
CA ARG A 218 16.93 -1.30 6.19
C ARG A 218 16.91 0.20 5.93
N ASP A 219 18.07 0.83 5.81
CA ASP A 219 18.18 2.28 5.64
C ASP A 219 17.79 2.73 4.22
N ARG A 220 17.86 1.81 3.24
CA ARG A 220 17.56 2.07 1.82
C ARG A 220 16.60 1.00 1.26
N PRO A 221 15.34 1.00 1.65
CA PRO A 221 14.38 -0.01 1.17
C PRO A 221 14.16 0.12 -0.34
N LEU A 222 14.47 -0.97 -1.07
CA LEU A 222 14.25 -1.11 -2.52
C LEU A 222 12.86 -1.64 -2.86
N MET A 223 12.08 -1.96 -1.82
CA MET A 223 10.77 -2.57 -1.94
C MET A 223 9.83 -1.99 -0.91
N THR A 224 8.54 -1.93 -1.26
CA THR A 224 7.42 -1.75 -0.33
C THR A 224 6.46 -2.93 -0.45
N MET A 225 5.66 -3.17 0.56
CA MET A 225 4.60 -4.20 0.54
C MET A 225 3.24 -3.56 0.75
N LEU A 226 2.23 -4.08 0.08
CA LEU A 226 0.86 -3.65 0.22
C LEU A 226 0.02 -4.78 0.83
N VAL A 227 -0.82 -4.46 1.79
CA VAL A 227 -1.78 -5.40 2.36
C VAL A 227 -3.17 -4.79 2.44
N CYS A 228 -4.17 -5.59 2.15
CA CYS A 228 -5.57 -5.19 2.24
C CYS A 228 -6.22 -5.82 3.47
N PRO A 229 -6.72 -5.00 4.42
CA PRO A 229 -7.71 -5.49 5.37
C PRO A 229 -8.92 -6.07 4.63
N THR A 230 -9.54 -7.09 5.18
CA THR A 230 -10.83 -7.60 4.66
C THR A 230 -11.95 -6.70 5.16
N SER A 231 -12.65 -6.06 4.25
CA SER A 231 -13.76 -5.16 4.61
C SER A 231 -15.07 -5.95 4.83
N PRO A 232 -15.82 -5.69 5.92
CA PRO A 232 -15.55 -4.66 6.91
C PRO A 232 -14.70 -5.11 8.10
N LEU A 233 -13.74 -4.29 8.49
CA LEU A 233 -13.10 -4.29 9.80
C LEU A 233 -12.36 -5.59 10.19
N GLU A 234 -11.69 -6.27 9.27
CA GLU A 234 -10.91 -7.46 9.56
C GLU A 234 -9.45 -7.33 9.13
N LEU A 235 -8.53 -7.61 10.05
CA LEU A 235 -7.13 -7.90 9.76
C LEU A 235 -6.95 -9.42 9.67
N SER A 236 -6.85 -9.95 8.45
CA SER A 236 -6.61 -11.36 8.20
C SER A 236 -5.23 -11.80 8.74
N TYR A 237 -5.03 -13.12 8.92
CA TYR A 237 -3.72 -13.66 9.30
C TYR A 237 -2.59 -13.17 8.38
N ASN A 238 -2.81 -13.21 7.06
CA ASN A 238 -1.80 -12.75 6.09
C ASN A 238 -1.47 -11.27 6.28
N ALA A 239 -2.49 -10.41 6.41
CA ALA A 239 -2.29 -8.98 6.61
C ALA A 239 -1.52 -8.69 7.90
N CYS A 240 -1.91 -9.32 9.02
CA CYS A 240 -1.21 -9.17 10.30
C CYS A 240 0.26 -9.54 10.20
N GLN A 241 0.57 -10.72 9.65
CA GLN A 241 1.94 -11.21 9.58
C GLN A 241 2.81 -10.41 8.61
N VAL A 242 2.27 -9.96 7.45
CA VAL A 242 3.00 -9.07 6.55
C VAL A 242 3.30 -7.73 7.21
N ILE A 243 2.34 -7.16 7.96
CA ILE A 243 2.53 -5.90 8.70
C ILE A 243 3.62 -6.09 9.77
N ILE A 244 3.53 -7.13 10.60
CA ILE A 244 4.47 -7.39 11.69
C ILE A 244 5.89 -7.62 11.15
N GLN A 245 6.03 -8.50 10.16
CA GLN A 245 7.33 -8.84 9.58
C GLN A 245 7.93 -7.66 8.81
N GLY A 246 7.11 -6.96 7.99
CA GLY A 246 7.53 -5.76 7.28
C GLY A 246 8.08 -4.69 8.24
N ALA A 247 7.35 -4.41 9.32
CA ALA A 247 7.78 -3.49 10.36
C ALA A 247 9.12 -3.92 11.00
N ARG A 248 9.28 -5.20 11.32
CA ARG A 248 10.51 -5.74 11.93
C ARG A 248 11.71 -5.73 10.99
N TYR A 249 11.51 -6.03 9.71
CA TYR A 249 12.56 -5.98 8.70
C TYR A 249 12.87 -4.57 8.19
N GLY A 250 11.99 -3.61 8.43
CA GLY A 250 12.14 -2.23 7.93
C GLY A 250 11.69 -2.05 6.49
N ILE A 251 10.87 -2.96 5.98
CA ILE A 251 10.20 -2.84 4.69
C ILE A 251 8.94 -1.99 4.88
N PRO A 252 8.77 -0.85 4.18
CA PRO A 252 7.58 -0.02 4.32
C PRO A 252 6.31 -0.80 3.91
N VAL A 253 5.24 -0.66 4.72
CA VAL A 253 3.97 -1.36 4.48
C VAL A 253 2.87 -0.36 4.16
N ASN A 254 2.21 -0.57 3.04
CA ASN A 254 1.01 0.13 2.66
C ASN A 254 -0.21 -0.66 3.18
N VAL A 255 -0.86 -0.16 4.23
CA VAL A 255 -2.14 -0.70 4.69
C VAL A 255 -3.22 -0.01 3.84
N LEU A 256 -3.84 -0.77 2.95
CA LEU A 256 -4.72 -0.26 1.91
C LEU A 256 -6.12 -0.84 2.08
N SER A 257 -7.09 -0.03 2.48
CA SER A 257 -8.48 -0.46 2.54
C SER A 257 -9.11 -0.52 1.14
N MET A 258 -9.95 -1.52 0.93
CA MET A 258 -10.77 -1.71 -0.26
C MET A 258 -12.26 -1.74 0.10
N ALA A 259 -12.69 -0.98 1.09
CA ALA A 259 -14.09 -0.87 1.47
C ALA A 259 -14.93 -0.37 0.28
N MET A 260 -16.05 -1.03 0.01
CA MET A 260 -16.94 -0.68 -1.10
C MET A 260 -18.22 -0.05 -0.57
N ALA A 261 -18.46 1.23 -0.92
CA ALA A 261 -19.66 1.95 -0.53
C ALA A 261 -20.91 1.26 -1.11
N GLY A 262 -21.85 0.88 -0.23
CA GLY A 262 -23.04 0.13 -0.58
C GLY A 262 -22.85 -1.38 -0.73
N GLY A 263 -21.62 -1.88 -0.56
CA GLY A 263 -21.29 -3.32 -0.51
C GLY A 263 -20.78 -3.74 0.86
N SER A 264 -19.47 -3.58 1.11
CA SER A 264 -18.83 -3.91 2.38
C SER A 264 -18.71 -2.71 3.35
N SER A 265 -19.28 -1.56 3.01
CA SER A 265 -19.34 -0.38 3.87
C SER A 265 -20.62 0.43 3.64
N SER A 266 -20.78 1.53 4.39
CA SER A 266 -21.93 2.43 4.23
C SER A 266 -22.09 2.90 2.79
N ILE A 267 -23.34 3.06 2.32
CA ILE A 267 -23.62 3.69 1.02
C ILE A 267 -23.27 5.20 1.03
N HIS A 268 -23.26 5.84 2.20
CA HIS A 268 -22.83 7.22 2.35
C HIS A 268 -21.30 7.31 2.40
N LEU A 269 -20.70 8.08 1.50
CA LEU A 269 -19.24 8.16 1.36
C LEU A 269 -18.51 8.56 2.66
N ALA A 270 -19.11 9.44 3.47
CA ALA A 270 -18.54 9.78 4.80
C ALA A 270 -18.51 8.57 5.74
N GLY A 271 -19.55 7.73 5.74
CA GLY A 271 -19.58 6.48 6.51
C GLY A 271 -18.58 5.45 5.97
N THR A 272 -18.40 5.40 4.65
CA THR A 272 -17.36 4.58 4.02
C THR A 272 -15.97 5.02 4.45
N LEU A 273 -15.70 6.33 4.53
CA LEU A 273 -14.42 6.85 5.02
C LEU A 273 -14.18 6.51 6.51
N VAL A 274 -15.21 6.38 7.33
CA VAL A 274 -15.08 5.89 8.72
C VAL A 274 -14.61 4.44 8.76
N THR A 275 -15.28 3.53 8.01
CA THR A 275 -14.88 2.13 7.91
C THR A 275 -13.45 2.02 7.37
N HIS A 276 -13.16 2.68 6.25
CA HIS A 276 -11.85 2.77 5.63
C HIS A 276 -10.76 3.21 6.64
N SER A 277 -11.01 4.30 7.37
CA SER A 277 -10.04 4.81 8.34
C SER A 277 -9.81 3.83 9.49
N ALA A 278 -10.85 3.17 9.99
CA ALA A 278 -10.73 2.20 11.07
C ALA A 278 -9.89 0.98 10.64
N GLU A 279 -10.10 0.48 9.43
CA GLU A 279 -9.31 -0.62 8.86
C GLU A 279 -7.82 -0.25 8.76
N ILE A 280 -7.51 0.90 8.18
CA ILE A 280 -6.12 1.33 7.99
C ILE A 280 -5.44 1.64 9.31
N LEU A 281 -6.11 2.40 10.18
CA LEU A 281 -5.52 2.80 11.45
C LEU A 281 -5.25 1.59 12.35
N SER A 282 -6.09 0.54 12.30
CA SER A 282 -5.82 -0.71 13.02
C SER A 282 -4.52 -1.38 12.57
N GLY A 283 -4.27 -1.46 11.25
CA GLY A 283 -3.03 -2.00 10.69
C GLY A 283 -1.82 -1.12 10.99
N ILE A 284 -1.97 0.21 10.94
CA ILE A 284 -0.90 1.15 11.30
C ILE A 284 -0.56 1.03 12.80
N VAL A 285 -1.57 0.88 13.67
CA VAL A 285 -1.34 0.61 15.10
C VAL A 285 -0.53 -0.66 15.27
N LEU A 286 -0.92 -1.76 14.62
CA LEU A 286 -0.18 -3.02 14.66
C LEU A 286 1.28 -2.84 14.24
N ALA A 287 1.54 -2.14 13.13
CA ALA A 287 2.90 -1.87 12.66
C ALA A 287 3.73 -1.12 13.71
N GLN A 288 3.16 -0.05 14.32
CA GLN A 288 3.87 0.75 15.31
C GLN A 288 4.05 0.03 16.66
N LEU A 289 3.18 -0.91 17.01
CA LEU A 289 3.33 -1.75 18.18
C LEU A 289 4.38 -2.83 17.95
N ALA A 290 4.39 -3.47 16.77
CA ALA A 290 5.40 -4.46 16.39
C ALA A 290 6.80 -3.86 16.29
N LYS A 291 6.92 -2.64 15.74
CA LYS A 291 8.19 -1.89 15.65
C LYS A 291 7.91 -0.39 15.62
N PRO A 292 8.20 0.34 16.70
CA PRO A 292 8.06 1.80 16.72
C PRO A 292 8.89 2.47 15.64
N GLY A 293 8.28 3.39 14.89
CA GLY A 293 8.92 4.09 13.79
C GLY A 293 8.90 3.33 12.44
N ALA A 294 8.19 2.21 12.35
CA ALA A 294 8.00 1.51 11.08
C ALA A 294 7.35 2.42 10.02
N ALA A 295 7.89 2.41 8.81
CA ALA A 295 7.36 3.20 7.69
C ALA A 295 6.04 2.59 7.20
N VAL A 296 5.00 3.41 7.14
CA VAL A 296 3.66 2.99 6.75
C VAL A 296 2.99 4.02 5.84
N TYR A 297 2.10 3.56 4.97
CA TYR A 297 1.20 4.43 4.21
C TYR A 297 -0.24 4.30 4.72
N TYR A 298 -0.96 5.40 4.60
CA TYR A 298 -2.41 5.46 4.71
C TYR A 298 -3.00 5.23 3.33
N GLY A 299 -3.34 3.96 3.01
CA GLY A 299 -3.62 3.49 1.66
C GLY A 299 -5.10 3.35 1.33
N SER A 300 -5.50 3.52 0.07
CA SER A 300 -6.88 3.35 -0.38
C SER A 300 -6.99 2.85 -1.82
N SER A 301 -7.80 1.82 -2.01
CA SER A 301 -8.51 1.48 -3.25
C SER A 301 -10.01 1.43 -3.01
N THR A 302 -10.49 2.13 -1.97
CA THR A 302 -11.90 2.22 -1.60
C THR A 302 -12.70 2.90 -2.71
N THR A 303 -13.80 2.27 -3.14
CA THR A 303 -14.69 2.75 -4.19
C THR A 303 -16.15 2.47 -3.83
N THR A 304 -17.06 2.62 -4.78
CA THR A 304 -18.45 2.19 -4.66
C THR A 304 -18.62 0.75 -5.14
N PHE A 305 -19.78 0.16 -4.86
CA PHE A 305 -20.15 -1.14 -5.41
C PHE A 305 -21.34 -0.96 -6.37
N ASP A 306 -21.18 -1.37 -7.63
CA ASP A 306 -22.28 -1.38 -8.59
C ASP A 306 -23.11 -2.65 -8.39
N LEU A 307 -24.22 -2.51 -7.66
CA LEU A 307 -25.16 -3.61 -7.38
C LEU A 307 -25.79 -4.20 -8.65
N LYS A 308 -25.90 -3.43 -9.73
CA LYS A 308 -26.50 -3.89 -10.99
C LYS A 308 -25.58 -4.84 -11.74
N HIS A 309 -24.28 -4.55 -11.74
CA HIS A 309 -23.29 -5.29 -12.50
C HIS A 309 -22.43 -6.20 -11.63
N GLY A 310 -22.51 -6.08 -10.29
CA GLY A 310 -21.69 -6.86 -9.35
C GLY A 310 -20.21 -6.53 -9.43
N THR A 311 -19.86 -5.26 -9.72
CA THR A 311 -18.49 -4.83 -9.96
C THR A 311 -18.10 -3.64 -9.10
N ALA A 312 -16.79 -3.43 -8.94
CA ALA A 312 -16.21 -2.20 -8.39
C ALA A 312 -15.90 -1.24 -9.55
N PRO A 313 -16.64 -0.13 -9.72
CA PRO A 313 -16.44 0.79 -10.84
C PRO A 313 -15.20 1.67 -10.62
N VAL A 314 -14.04 1.13 -10.95
CA VAL A 314 -12.77 1.87 -10.95
C VAL A 314 -12.85 2.96 -12.02
N GLY A 315 -12.52 4.21 -11.63
CA GLY A 315 -12.69 5.37 -12.50
C GLY A 315 -14.03 6.11 -12.37
N SER A 316 -14.90 5.69 -11.43
CA SER A 316 -16.12 6.46 -11.14
C SER A 316 -15.82 7.79 -10.44
N PRO A 317 -16.70 8.81 -10.59
CA PRO A 317 -16.55 10.07 -9.85
C PRO A 317 -16.48 9.90 -8.34
N GLU A 318 -17.19 8.89 -7.79
CA GLU A 318 -17.18 8.56 -6.38
C GLU A 318 -15.82 8.07 -5.92
N LEU A 319 -15.10 7.27 -6.73
CA LEU A 319 -13.72 6.88 -6.44
C LEU A 319 -12.83 8.11 -6.30
N GLY A 320 -12.95 9.08 -7.21
CA GLY A 320 -12.20 10.34 -7.15
C GLY A 320 -12.50 11.14 -5.88
N LEU A 321 -13.77 11.22 -5.47
CA LEU A 321 -14.18 11.89 -4.23
C LEU A 321 -13.64 11.17 -2.99
N ILE A 322 -13.74 9.84 -2.95
CA ILE A 322 -13.19 9.03 -1.85
C ILE A 322 -11.68 9.22 -1.78
N SER A 323 -10.95 9.09 -2.89
CA SER A 323 -9.50 9.25 -2.95
C SER A 323 -9.04 10.64 -2.48
N ALA A 324 -9.75 11.70 -2.86
CA ALA A 324 -9.47 13.04 -2.37
C ALA A 324 -9.74 13.16 -0.85
N GLY A 325 -10.84 12.59 -0.36
CA GLY A 325 -11.16 12.55 1.06
C GLY A 325 -10.13 11.77 1.89
N VAL A 326 -9.66 10.64 1.36
CA VAL A 326 -8.58 9.83 1.95
C VAL A 326 -7.28 10.63 2.03
N ALA A 327 -6.93 11.36 0.96
CA ALA A 327 -5.74 12.20 0.96
C ALA A 327 -5.81 13.29 2.04
N GLU A 328 -6.99 13.92 2.25
CA GLU A 328 -7.17 14.90 3.32
C GLU A 328 -7.10 14.26 4.73
N LEU A 329 -7.66 13.06 4.91
CA LEU A 329 -7.58 12.33 6.18
C LEU A 329 -6.15 11.90 6.49
N GLY A 330 -5.41 11.38 5.51
CA GLY A 330 -3.99 11.05 5.70
C GLY A 330 -3.16 12.27 6.08
N GLN A 331 -3.41 13.43 5.44
CA GLN A 331 -2.79 14.70 5.83
C GLN A 331 -3.20 15.14 7.24
N TYR A 332 -4.45 14.94 7.64
CA TYR A 332 -4.94 15.22 8.98
C TYR A 332 -4.20 14.38 10.04
N TYR A 333 -3.96 13.10 9.77
CA TYR A 333 -3.16 12.21 10.63
C TYR A 333 -1.64 12.45 10.51
N GLY A 334 -1.19 13.21 9.51
CA GLY A 334 0.23 13.45 9.24
C GLY A 334 0.95 12.22 8.69
N LEU A 335 0.28 11.42 7.89
CA LEU A 335 0.79 10.18 7.30
C LEU A 335 0.98 10.32 5.78
N PRO A 336 2.01 9.68 5.18
CA PRO A 336 2.09 9.51 3.73
C PRO A 336 0.89 8.73 3.20
N VAL A 337 0.36 9.17 2.07
CA VAL A 337 -0.89 8.64 1.50
C VAL A 337 -0.60 7.92 0.20
N TYR A 338 -1.27 6.80 0.00
CA TYR A 338 -1.34 6.08 -1.28
C TYR A 338 -2.80 5.91 -1.68
N VAL A 339 -3.20 6.42 -2.84
CA VAL A 339 -4.58 6.30 -3.32
C VAL A 339 -4.61 5.72 -4.73
N ALA A 340 -5.64 4.94 -5.02
CA ALA A 340 -5.89 4.50 -6.38
C ALA A 340 -6.13 5.72 -7.28
N GLY A 341 -5.47 5.73 -8.43
CA GLY A 341 -5.71 6.68 -9.50
C GLY A 341 -7.03 6.39 -10.22
N MET A 342 -7.46 7.35 -11.04
CA MET A 342 -8.59 7.20 -11.97
C MET A 342 -8.09 6.93 -13.37
#